data_034ac6fcdc6a0cab59f5b138710de406
#
_entry.id   034ac6fcdc6a0cab59f5b138710de406
#
_cell.length_a   1.000
_cell.length_b   1.000
_cell.length_c   1.000
_cell.angle_alpha   90.00
_cell.angle_beta   90.00
_cell.angle_gamma   90.00
#
_symmetry.space_group_name_H-M   'P 1'
#
loop_
_entity.id
_entity.type
_entity.pdbx_description
1 polymer ?
#
loop_
_entity_poly.entity_id
_entity_poly.type
_entity_poly.pdbx_seq_one_letter_code
_entity_poly.pdbx_strand_id
1 'polypeptide(L)'
;PDRISLRNFFLWLDRLHKFAEVFAQNGIHPFRKRALKKCEHWMLERFEGSDGLAAIFPAMLNALIALKALGYPDDHPQVLRAAHELKKLEHETEDTVRIEPCFSPVWDTAIVAMCLRESGVPADHPKLKRCAEWLMDKEIRFRGDWQYKNAVDVEPSGWVFEYNNKWNPDVDDTAMVLLALRKVPTDNPFVSNAAAKPEIW
;
A
#
# COMPACT_ATOMS: atom_id res chain seq x y z
N PRO A 1 30.41 28.73 -22.97
CA PRO A 1 30.09 27.79 -21.88
C PRO A 1 28.81 28.27 -21.26
N ASP A 2 27.73 27.49 -21.50
CA ASP A 2 26.39 27.82 -21.06
C ASP A 2 26.35 27.89 -19.54
N ARG A 3 26.18 29.12 -19.03
CA ARG A 3 26.11 29.40 -17.59
C ARG A 3 24.91 28.77 -16.90
N ILE A 4 23.93 28.28 -17.69
CA ILE A 4 22.71 27.65 -17.20
C ILE A 4 22.68 26.23 -17.75
N SER A 5 23.49 25.33 -17.20
CA SER A 5 23.33 23.90 -17.42
C SER A 5 22.50 23.26 -16.29
N LEU A 6 21.75 22.21 -16.57
CA LEU A 6 21.04 21.41 -15.58
C LEU A 6 21.96 21.02 -14.41
N ARG A 7 23.22 20.67 -14.71
CA ARG A 7 24.24 20.39 -13.70
C ARG A 7 24.48 21.58 -12.76
N ASN A 8 24.61 22.79 -13.30
CA ASN A 8 24.84 23.98 -12.48
C ASN A 8 23.62 24.35 -11.66
N PHE A 9 22.42 24.11 -12.16
CA PHE A 9 21.18 24.27 -11.43
C PHE A 9 21.12 23.33 -10.22
N PHE A 10 21.41 22.04 -10.40
CA PHE A 10 21.42 21.09 -9.28
C PHE A 10 22.53 21.37 -8.27
N LEU A 11 23.72 21.80 -8.71
CA LEU A 11 24.80 22.22 -7.81
C LEU A 11 24.41 23.46 -6.99
N TRP A 12 23.66 24.36 -7.59
CA TRP A 12 23.14 25.53 -6.88
C TRP A 12 22.07 25.12 -5.85
N LEU A 13 21.15 24.26 -6.22
CA LEU A 13 20.16 23.68 -5.30
C LEU A 13 20.81 22.95 -4.12
N ASP A 14 21.84 22.15 -4.38
CA ASP A 14 22.60 21.45 -3.33
C ASP A 14 23.25 22.43 -2.35
N ARG A 15 23.85 23.49 -2.87
CA ARG A 15 24.43 24.55 -2.01
C ARG A 15 23.39 25.28 -1.19
N LEU A 16 22.23 25.60 -1.78
CA LEU A 16 21.13 26.22 -1.09
C LEU A 16 20.58 25.30 0.01
N HIS A 17 20.46 24.02 -0.29
CA HIS A 17 20.01 23.01 0.68
C HIS A 17 21.01 22.89 1.84
N LYS A 18 22.30 22.77 1.57
CA LYS A 18 23.36 22.75 2.60
C LYS A 18 23.38 24.00 3.46
N PHE A 19 23.13 25.16 2.86
CA PHE A 19 23.00 26.41 3.59
C PHE A 19 21.77 26.38 4.53
N ALA A 20 20.63 25.89 4.03
CA ALA A 20 19.43 25.72 4.85
C ALA A 20 19.63 24.72 6.00
N GLU A 21 20.41 23.65 5.78
CA GLU A 21 20.77 22.69 6.83
C GLU A 21 21.52 23.33 7.99
N VAL A 22 22.40 24.30 7.74
CA VAL A 22 23.12 25.04 8.79
C VAL A 22 22.13 25.78 9.71
N PHE A 23 21.10 26.40 9.14
CA PHE A 23 20.04 27.03 9.96
C PHE A 23 19.25 25.98 10.73
N ALA A 24 18.94 24.85 10.11
CA ALA A 24 18.21 23.76 10.74
C ALA A 24 19.01 23.18 11.93
N GLN A 25 20.31 22.95 11.76
CA GLN A 25 21.21 22.50 12.84
C GLN A 25 21.28 23.50 14.02
N ASN A 26 21.08 24.78 13.76
CA ASN A 26 20.99 25.83 14.78
C ASN A 26 19.55 26.03 15.33
N GLY A 27 18.65 25.10 15.09
CA GLY A 27 17.28 25.14 15.64
C GLY A 27 16.30 26.04 14.90
N ILE A 28 16.68 26.63 13.76
CA ILE A 28 15.82 27.51 12.97
C ILE A 28 15.05 26.67 11.94
N HIS A 29 13.79 26.36 12.24
CA HIS A 29 12.91 25.56 11.40
C HIS A 29 11.59 26.29 11.11
N PRO A 30 11.56 27.33 10.27
CA PRO A 30 10.38 28.19 10.12
C PRO A 30 9.12 27.46 9.66
N PHE A 31 9.26 26.37 8.91
CA PHE A 31 8.13 25.60 8.37
C PHE A 31 7.88 24.27 9.09
N ARG A 32 8.70 23.91 10.09
CA ARG A 32 8.65 22.59 10.74
C ARG A 32 7.28 22.25 11.32
N LYS A 33 6.67 23.18 12.06
CA LYS A 33 5.34 22.96 12.65
C LYS A 33 4.27 22.68 11.60
N ARG A 34 4.29 23.42 10.50
CA ARG A 34 3.35 23.23 9.39
C ARG A 34 3.59 21.91 8.67
N ALA A 35 4.85 21.55 8.46
CA ALA A 35 5.23 20.27 7.84
C ALA A 35 4.79 19.09 8.70
N LEU A 36 5.10 19.10 10.01
CA LEU A 36 4.68 18.06 10.94
C LEU A 36 3.16 17.89 10.95
N LYS A 37 2.39 18.99 11.03
CA LYS A 37 0.92 18.92 11.00
C LYS A 37 0.39 18.31 9.70
N LYS A 38 1.03 18.59 8.55
CA LYS A 38 0.64 17.97 7.28
C LYS A 38 0.98 16.49 7.24
N CYS A 39 2.15 16.09 7.73
CA CYS A 39 2.55 14.69 7.81
C CYS A 39 1.64 13.89 8.75
N GLU A 40 1.33 14.46 9.92
CA GLU A 40 0.39 13.90 10.88
C GLU A 40 -0.98 13.65 10.25
N HIS A 41 -1.57 14.68 9.62
CA HIS A 41 -2.86 14.55 8.94
C HIS A 41 -2.83 13.49 7.83
N TRP A 42 -1.80 13.51 6.99
CA TRP A 42 -1.61 12.53 5.91
C TRP A 42 -1.52 11.10 6.46
N MET A 43 -0.77 10.90 7.53
CA MET A 43 -0.60 9.60 8.18
C MET A 43 -1.91 9.09 8.79
N LEU A 44 -2.60 9.94 9.56
CA LEU A 44 -3.87 9.57 10.21
C LEU A 44 -4.97 9.26 9.21
N GLU A 45 -5.04 10.01 8.11
CA GLU A 45 -5.99 9.74 7.04
C GLU A 45 -5.77 8.34 6.44
N ARG A 46 -4.51 7.90 6.32
CA ARG A 46 -4.17 6.60 5.72
C ARG A 46 -4.26 5.42 6.68
N PHE A 47 -4.55 5.66 7.93
CA PHE A 47 -4.99 4.58 8.83
C PHE A 47 -6.40 4.08 8.48
N GLU A 48 -7.22 4.96 7.87
CA GLU A 48 -8.59 4.59 7.49
C GLU A 48 -8.59 3.71 6.22
N GLY A 49 -9.19 2.52 6.34
CA GLY A 49 -9.27 1.53 5.26
C GLY A 49 -7.93 0.85 4.95
N SER A 50 -7.07 0.74 5.97
CA SER A 50 -5.82 -0.01 5.95
C SER A 50 -5.63 -0.73 7.28
N ASP A 51 -4.96 -1.87 7.25
CA ASP A 51 -4.56 -2.65 8.43
C ASP A 51 -3.25 -2.09 9.03
N GLY A 52 -3.26 -0.82 9.40
CA GLY A 52 -2.10 -0.03 9.76
C GLY A 52 -1.55 0.77 8.57
N LEU A 53 -0.55 1.62 8.79
CA LEU A 53 0.01 2.45 7.73
C LEU A 53 0.67 1.58 6.66
N ALA A 54 0.15 1.61 5.45
CA ALA A 54 0.58 0.79 4.31
C ALA A 54 0.56 -0.73 4.56
N ALA A 55 -0.03 -1.19 5.68
CA ALA A 55 -0.17 -2.58 6.11
C ALA A 55 1.14 -3.41 6.12
N ILE A 56 2.30 -2.76 6.21
CA ILE A 56 3.62 -3.39 6.32
C ILE A 56 4.35 -2.97 7.59
N PHE A 57 5.07 -3.91 8.21
CA PHE A 57 5.74 -3.74 9.50
C PHE A 57 6.56 -2.44 9.61
N PRO A 58 7.48 -2.08 8.67
CA PRO A 58 8.31 -0.89 8.83
C PRO A 58 7.50 0.41 8.86
N ALA A 59 6.46 0.51 8.03
CA ALA A 59 5.62 1.70 7.98
C ALA A 59 4.73 1.80 9.22
N MET A 60 4.16 0.67 9.69
CA MET A 60 3.34 0.59 10.90
C MET A 60 4.14 0.95 12.16
N LEU A 61 5.37 0.41 12.29
CA LEU A 61 6.27 0.73 13.41
C LEU A 61 6.65 2.21 13.40
N ASN A 62 7.05 2.75 12.24
CA ASN A 62 7.41 4.15 12.11
C ASN A 62 6.23 5.09 12.39
N ALA A 63 5.01 4.69 12.04
CA ALA A 63 3.80 5.44 12.35
C ALA A 63 3.56 5.50 13.88
N LEU A 64 3.73 4.39 14.59
CA LEU A 64 3.63 4.35 16.05
C LEU A 64 4.70 5.24 16.71
N ILE A 65 5.96 5.16 16.25
CA ILE A 65 7.05 6.03 16.71
C ILE A 65 6.73 7.51 16.44
N ALA A 66 6.19 7.83 15.26
CA ALA A 66 5.82 9.19 14.90
C ALA A 66 4.71 9.74 15.80
N LEU A 67 3.66 8.98 16.11
CA LEU A 67 2.61 9.36 17.04
C LEU A 67 3.20 9.68 18.43
N LYS A 68 4.08 8.83 18.93
CA LYS A 68 4.76 9.06 20.22
C LYS A 68 5.66 10.31 20.19
N ALA A 69 6.41 10.53 19.11
CA ALA A 69 7.24 11.71 18.91
C ALA A 69 6.43 13.02 18.78
N LEU A 70 5.19 12.94 18.29
CA LEU A 70 4.24 14.04 18.23
C LEU A 70 3.57 14.33 19.58
N GLY A 71 3.80 13.50 20.60
CA GLY A 71 3.29 13.70 21.96
C GLY A 71 1.95 13.04 22.24
N TYR A 72 1.51 12.09 21.40
CA TYR A 72 0.30 11.33 21.67
C TYR A 72 0.48 10.46 22.92
N PRO A 73 -0.45 10.47 23.89
CA PRO A 73 -0.39 9.61 25.07
C PRO A 73 -0.61 8.14 24.70
N ASP A 74 -0.18 7.24 25.57
CA ASP A 74 -0.25 5.78 25.30
C ASP A 74 -1.68 5.27 25.14
N ASP A 75 -2.63 5.87 25.83
CA ASP A 75 -4.06 5.54 25.80
C ASP A 75 -4.83 6.23 24.66
N HIS A 76 -4.15 7.01 23.82
CA HIS A 76 -4.81 7.67 22.70
C HIS A 76 -5.32 6.63 21.68
N PRO A 77 -6.57 6.74 21.17
CA PRO A 77 -7.16 5.74 20.28
C PRO A 77 -6.30 5.40 19.05
N GLN A 78 -5.62 6.38 18.45
CA GLN A 78 -4.76 6.13 17.28
C GLN A 78 -3.47 5.38 17.64
N VAL A 79 -2.92 5.60 18.85
CA VAL A 79 -1.76 4.86 19.36
C VAL A 79 -2.15 3.42 19.65
N LEU A 80 -3.27 3.20 20.33
CA LEU A 80 -3.80 1.88 20.61
C LEU A 80 -4.10 1.10 19.33
N ARG A 81 -4.72 1.76 18.34
CA ARG A 81 -4.98 1.16 17.02
C ARG A 81 -3.68 0.77 16.32
N ALA A 82 -2.72 1.68 16.21
CA ALA A 82 -1.44 1.41 15.57
C ALA A 82 -0.68 0.26 16.24
N ALA A 83 -0.66 0.22 17.58
CA ALA A 83 -0.05 -0.86 18.35
C ALA A 83 -0.79 -2.19 18.16
N HIS A 84 -2.12 -2.18 18.10
CA HIS A 84 -2.94 -3.36 17.87
C HIS A 84 -2.68 -3.97 16.49
N GLU A 85 -2.67 -3.15 15.43
CA GLU A 85 -2.38 -3.64 14.07
C GLU A 85 -0.96 -4.22 13.97
N LEU A 86 0.02 -3.55 14.59
CA LEU A 86 1.39 -4.03 14.63
C LEU A 86 1.52 -5.38 15.37
N LYS A 87 0.77 -5.55 16.49
CA LYS A 87 0.75 -6.79 17.26
C LYS A 87 0.22 -7.99 16.48
N LYS A 88 -0.66 -7.80 15.50
CA LYS A 88 -1.15 -8.89 14.63
C LYS A 88 -0.04 -9.55 13.81
N LEU A 89 1.05 -8.84 13.54
CA LEU A 89 2.21 -9.37 12.80
C LEU A 89 3.13 -10.23 13.68
N GLU A 90 2.89 -10.28 14.99
CA GLU A 90 3.68 -11.08 15.90
C GLU A 90 3.09 -12.47 16.06
N HIS A 91 3.94 -13.49 15.89
CA HIS A 91 3.65 -14.88 16.21
C HIS A 91 4.49 -15.31 17.40
N GLU A 92 3.84 -15.45 18.53
CA GLU A 92 4.45 -15.87 19.78
C GLU A 92 4.13 -17.34 20.05
N THR A 93 5.17 -18.13 20.35
CA THR A 93 5.08 -19.49 20.85
C THR A 93 5.71 -19.52 22.24
N GLU A 94 5.71 -20.68 22.93
CA GLU A 94 6.32 -20.82 24.26
C GLU A 94 7.80 -20.41 24.27
N ASP A 95 8.53 -20.65 23.17
CA ASP A 95 10.00 -20.47 23.10
C ASP A 95 10.44 -19.38 22.12
N THR A 96 9.57 -18.90 21.25
CA THR A 96 9.98 -17.98 20.16
C THR A 96 8.97 -16.90 19.90
N VAL A 97 9.48 -15.72 19.48
CA VAL A 97 8.68 -14.66 18.89
C VAL A 97 9.18 -14.44 17.45
N ARG A 98 8.25 -14.46 16.51
CA ARG A 98 8.50 -14.18 15.10
C ARG A 98 7.62 -13.01 14.67
N ILE A 99 8.18 -12.10 13.88
CA ILE A 99 7.44 -10.99 13.31
C ILE A 99 7.34 -11.21 11.79
N GLU A 100 6.14 -11.17 11.26
CA GLU A 100 5.89 -11.17 9.82
C GLU A 100 6.00 -9.74 9.27
N PRO A 101 6.55 -9.58 8.06
CA PRO A 101 6.67 -8.26 7.45
C PRO A 101 5.33 -7.67 7.03
N CYS A 102 4.38 -8.51 6.63
CA CYS A 102 3.02 -8.21 6.20
C CYS A 102 2.24 -9.51 6.02
N PHE A 103 0.93 -9.41 5.82
CA PHE A 103 0.09 -10.50 5.33
C PHE A 103 -0.13 -10.36 3.82
N SER A 104 -0.20 -11.49 3.10
CA SER A 104 -0.30 -11.55 1.64
C SER A 104 -1.55 -12.29 1.12
N PRO A 105 -2.72 -12.14 1.74
CA PRO A 105 -3.86 -12.99 1.44
C PRO A 105 -4.38 -12.85 0.01
N VAL A 106 -4.33 -11.67 -0.56
CA VAL A 106 -4.79 -11.43 -1.94
C VAL A 106 -3.82 -12.05 -2.93
N TRP A 107 -2.55 -11.77 -2.78
CA TRP A 107 -1.47 -12.35 -3.58
C TRP A 107 -1.46 -13.88 -3.51
N ASP A 108 -1.45 -14.44 -2.30
CA ASP A 108 -1.40 -15.89 -2.08
C ASP A 108 -2.64 -16.58 -2.65
N THR A 109 -3.83 -16.00 -2.48
CA THR A 109 -5.07 -16.55 -3.04
C THR A 109 -5.01 -16.59 -4.56
N ALA A 110 -4.50 -15.54 -5.21
CA ALA A 110 -4.35 -15.50 -6.66
C ALA A 110 -3.37 -16.56 -7.16
N ILE A 111 -2.19 -16.65 -6.56
CA ILE A 111 -1.18 -17.66 -6.91
C ILE A 111 -1.72 -19.07 -6.70
N VAL A 112 -2.32 -19.36 -5.54
CA VAL A 112 -2.86 -20.69 -5.24
C VAL A 112 -3.97 -21.08 -6.22
N ALA A 113 -4.87 -20.15 -6.56
CA ALA A 113 -5.90 -20.39 -7.57
C ALA A 113 -5.29 -20.77 -8.94
N MET A 114 -4.24 -20.06 -9.37
CA MET A 114 -3.51 -20.36 -10.60
C MET A 114 -2.83 -21.74 -10.52
N CYS A 115 -2.10 -22.02 -9.44
CA CYS A 115 -1.42 -23.30 -9.24
C CYS A 115 -2.40 -24.49 -9.26
N LEU A 116 -3.55 -24.36 -8.61
CA LEU A 116 -4.60 -25.40 -8.63
C LEU A 116 -5.13 -25.63 -10.05
N ARG A 117 -5.33 -24.56 -10.82
CA ARG A 117 -5.75 -24.68 -12.22
C ARG A 117 -4.70 -25.37 -13.08
N GLU A 118 -3.44 -25.02 -12.95
CA GLU A 118 -2.32 -25.66 -13.67
C GLU A 118 -2.13 -27.14 -13.26
N SER A 119 -2.47 -27.47 -12.01
CA SER A 119 -2.45 -28.85 -11.51
C SER A 119 -3.66 -29.70 -11.95
N GLY A 120 -4.54 -29.16 -12.80
CA GLY A 120 -5.66 -29.90 -13.38
C GLY A 120 -6.96 -29.83 -12.56
N VAL A 121 -7.05 -29.04 -11.50
CA VAL A 121 -8.32 -28.84 -10.80
C VAL A 121 -9.33 -28.18 -11.75
N PRO A 122 -10.55 -28.72 -11.91
CA PRO A 122 -11.56 -28.15 -12.81
C PRO A 122 -11.87 -26.69 -12.50
N ALA A 123 -12.07 -25.87 -13.55
CA ALA A 123 -12.32 -24.44 -13.38
C ALA A 123 -13.63 -24.14 -12.61
N ASP A 124 -14.60 -25.02 -12.70
CA ASP A 124 -15.89 -24.94 -12.02
C ASP A 124 -15.86 -25.48 -10.59
N HIS A 125 -14.69 -25.89 -10.08
CA HIS A 125 -14.56 -26.39 -8.72
C HIS A 125 -15.05 -25.36 -7.69
N PRO A 126 -15.93 -25.73 -6.73
CA PRO A 126 -16.59 -24.77 -5.83
C PRO A 126 -15.62 -23.88 -5.03
N LYS A 127 -14.47 -24.42 -4.62
CA LYS A 127 -13.46 -23.63 -3.89
C LYS A 127 -12.78 -22.60 -4.78
N LEU A 128 -12.54 -22.89 -6.06
CA LEU A 128 -11.98 -21.93 -7.02
C LEU A 128 -12.98 -20.80 -7.31
N LYS A 129 -14.26 -21.12 -7.47
CA LYS A 129 -15.31 -20.10 -7.60
C LYS A 129 -15.33 -19.16 -6.39
N ARG A 130 -15.29 -19.70 -5.18
CA ARG A 130 -15.20 -18.89 -3.95
C ARG A 130 -13.93 -18.04 -3.89
N CYS A 131 -12.78 -18.55 -4.33
CA CYS A 131 -11.56 -17.76 -4.45
C CYS A 131 -11.77 -16.57 -5.40
N ALA A 132 -12.36 -16.81 -6.57
CA ALA A 132 -12.62 -15.76 -7.54
C ALA A 132 -13.61 -14.71 -7.02
N GLU A 133 -14.70 -15.13 -6.38
CA GLU A 133 -15.67 -14.23 -5.73
C GLU A 133 -14.99 -13.37 -4.65
N TRP A 134 -14.15 -13.98 -3.81
CA TRP A 134 -13.42 -13.27 -2.77
C TRP A 134 -12.40 -12.28 -3.35
N LEU A 135 -11.65 -12.65 -4.40
CA LEU A 135 -10.74 -11.74 -5.09
C LEU A 135 -11.49 -10.57 -5.72
N MET A 136 -12.66 -10.80 -6.30
CA MET A 136 -13.51 -9.73 -6.83
C MET A 136 -14.01 -8.77 -5.73
N ASP A 137 -14.36 -9.29 -4.55
CA ASP A 137 -14.76 -8.48 -3.40
C ASP A 137 -13.62 -7.60 -2.88
N LYS A 138 -12.36 -8.00 -3.14
CA LYS A 138 -11.16 -7.25 -2.76
C LYS A 138 -10.75 -6.17 -3.77
N GLU A 139 -11.47 -6.00 -4.87
CA GLU A 139 -11.19 -4.94 -5.84
C GLU A 139 -11.31 -3.56 -5.20
N ILE A 140 -10.25 -2.76 -5.34
CA ILE A 140 -10.21 -1.40 -4.82
C ILE A 140 -10.67 -0.43 -5.90
N ARG A 141 -11.77 0.25 -5.62
CA ARG A 141 -12.35 1.32 -6.44
C ARG A 141 -12.22 2.69 -5.76
N PHE A 142 -11.17 2.85 -4.98
CA PHE A 142 -10.89 4.06 -4.24
C PHE A 142 -9.89 4.95 -4.98
N ARG A 143 -10.18 6.25 -5.07
CA ARG A 143 -9.27 7.24 -5.65
C ARG A 143 -8.24 7.66 -4.59
N GLY A 144 -7.09 7.00 -4.60
CA GLY A 144 -5.97 7.25 -3.67
C GLY A 144 -4.90 8.18 -4.23
N ASP A 145 -3.72 8.14 -3.62
CA ASP A 145 -2.58 9.02 -3.96
C ASP A 145 -2.07 8.84 -5.39
N TRP A 146 -2.25 7.67 -5.98
CA TRP A 146 -1.86 7.37 -7.36
C TRP A 146 -2.49 8.33 -8.38
N GLN A 147 -3.70 8.82 -8.09
CA GLN A 147 -4.43 9.74 -8.98
C GLN A 147 -3.70 11.08 -9.17
N TYR A 148 -2.99 11.56 -8.15
CA TYR A 148 -2.23 12.81 -8.24
C TYR A 148 -1.01 12.71 -9.17
N LYS A 149 -0.58 11.48 -9.48
CA LYS A 149 0.55 11.20 -10.37
C LYS A 149 0.13 10.83 -11.77
N ASN A 150 -1.12 10.46 -11.96
CA ASN A 150 -1.65 10.08 -13.25
C ASN A 150 -2.31 11.27 -13.95
N ALA A 151 -1.88 11.57 -15.18
CA ALA A 151 -2.45 12.64 -15.99
C ALA A 151 -3.80 12.27 -16.64
N VAL A 152 -4.18 10.98 -16.57
CA VAL A 152 -5.40 10.45 -17.18
C VAL A 152 -6.45 10.25 -16.10
N ASP A 153 -7.65 10.78 -16.33
CA ASP A 153 -8.81 10.50 -15.47
C ASP A 153 -9.40 9.15 -15.86
N VAL A 154 -9.05 8.13 -15.06
CA VAL A 154 -9.52 6.76 -15.22
C VAL A 154 -10.28 6.31 -13.98
N GLU A 155 -11.27 5.43 -14.17
CA GLU A 155 -11.96 4.81 -13.04
C GLU A 155 -11.00 3.90 -12.27
N PRO A 156 -10.96 4.02 -10.92
CA PRO A 156 -10.10 3.19 -10.10
C PRO A 156 -10.49 1.72 -10.21
N SER A 157 -9.50 0.86 -10.40
CA SER A 157 -9.63 -0.58 -10.34
C SER A 157 -8.25 -1.16 -10.09
N GLY A 158 -8.13 -2.00 -9.07
CA GLY A 158 -6.86 -2.63 -8.73
C GLY A 158 -6.95 -3.45 -7.45
N TRP A 159 -5.88 -4.14 -7.16
CA TRP A 159 -5.74 -4.96 -5.96
C TRP A 159 -4.49 -4.59 -5.19
N VAL A 160 -4.46 -5.02 -3.94
CA VAL A 160 -3.36 -4.87 -2.99
C VAL A 160 -2.92 -6.23 -2.50
N PHE A 161 -1.74 -6.28 -1.92
CA PHE A 161 -1.12 -7.47 -1.37
C PHE A 161 -1.86 -8.01 -0.14
N GLU A 162 -2.30 -7.10 0.73
CA GLU A 162 -2.82 -7.35 2.07
C GLU A 162 -4.35 -7.51 2.09
N TYR A 163 -4.92 -7.67 3.30
CA TYR A 163 -6.38 -7.72 3.48
C TYR A 163 -7.04 -6.39 3.20
N ASN A 164 -6.48 -5.29 3.73
CA ASN A 164 -7.01 -3.94 3.59
C ASN A 164 -5.87 -2.93 3.49
N ASN A 165 -5.70 -2.34 2.31
CA ASN A 165 -4.75 -1.26 2.05
C ASN A 165 -5.23 -0.42 0.86
N LYS A 166 -6.43 0.16 0.96
CA LYS A 166 -7.12 0.86 -0.16
C LYS A 166 -6.31 2.00 -0.77
N TRP A 167 -5.27 2.49 -0.07
CA TRP A 167 -4.46 3.62 -0.53
C TRP A 167 -3.37 3.23 -1.52
N ASN A 168 -2.96 1.95 -1.53
CA ASN A 168 -1.78 1.50 -2.24
C ASN A 168 -2.07 0.29 -3.16
N PRO A 169 -3.12 0.34 -4.04
CA PRO A 169 -3.20 -0.68 -5.08
C PRO A 169 -1.98 -0.58 -5.99
N ASP A 170 -1.47 -1.71 -6.43
CA ASP A 170 -0.29 -1.76 -7.27
C ASP A 170 -0.48 -2.61 -8.53
N VAL A 171 0.51 -2.57 -9.41
CA VAL A 171 0.43 -3.17 -10.74
C VAL A 171 0.64 -4.67 -10.70
N ASP A 172 1.55 -5.16 -9.85
CA ASP A 172 1.91 -6.57 -9.78
C ASP A 172 0.80 -7.40 -9.11
N ASP A 173 0.24 -6.94 -7.99
CA ASP A 173 -0.93 -7.59 -7.37
C ASP A 173 -2.13 -7.58 -8.31
N THR A 174 -2.39 -6.44 -8.94
CA THR A 174 -3.47 -6.31 -9.92
C THR A 174 -3.29 -7.29 -11.08
N ALA A 175 -2.10 -7.38 -11.65
CA ALA A 175 -1.82 -8.31 -12.75
C ALA A 175 -1.98 -9.77 -12.31
N MET A 176 -1.49 -10.12 -11.12
CA MET A 176 -1.58 -11.48 -10.58
C MET A 176 -3.03 -11.89 -10.36
N VAL A 177 -3.85 -11.03 -9.76
CA VAL A 177 -5.29 -11.29 -9.56
C VAL A 177 -6.01 -11.45 -10.89
N LEU A 178 -5.76 -10.58 -11.87
CA LEU A 178 -6.38 -10.67 -13.19
C LEU A 178 -5.99 -11.96 -13.94
N LEU A 179 -4.73 -12.39 -13.82
CA LEU A 179 -4.29 -13.69 -14.36
C LEU A 179 -5.02 -14.86 -13.70
N ALA A 180 -5.22 -14.81 -12.38
CA ALA A 180 -5.97 -15.84 -11.66
C ALA A 180 -7.45 -15.87 -12.08
N LEU A 181 -8.09 -14.71 -12.12
CA LEU A 181 -9.51 -14.56 -12.51
C LEU A 181 -9.75 -14.99 -13.95
N ARG A 182 -8.79 -14.79 -14.86
CA ARG A 182 -8.87 -15.28 -16.23
C ARG A 182 -8.93 -16.81 -16.32
N LYS A 183 -8.33 -17.52 -15.36
CA LYS A 183 -8.30 -19.00 -15.34
C LYS A 183 -9.48 -19.62 -14.61
N VAL A 184 -10.23 -18.84 -13.84
CA VAL A 184 -11.41 -19.31 -13.09
C VAL A 184 -12.63 -18.58 -13.62
N PRO A 185 -13.57 -19.26 -14.30
CA PRO A 185 -14.80 -18.64 -14.78
C PRO A 185 -15.58 -18.02 -13.62
N THR A 186 -15.94 -16.77 -13.79
CA THR A 186 -16.86 -16.07 -12.91
C THR A 186 -18.07 -15.64 -13.72
N ASP A 187 -19.24 -15.64 -13.11
CA ASP A 187 -20.47 -15.12 -13.73
C ASP A 187 -20.46 -13.58 -13.77
N ASN A 188 -19.36 -12.96 -13.31
CA ASN A 188 -19.21 -11.51 -13.32
C ASN A 188 -18.85 -11.02 -14.72
N PRO A 189 -19.74 -10.25 -15.38
CA PRO A 189 -19.53 -9.76 -16.76
C PRO A 189 -18.32 -8.82 -16.89
N PHE A 190 -17.85 -8.25 -15.80
CA PHE A 190 -16.67 -7.38 -15.78
C PHE A 190 -15.38 -8.19 -15.99
N VAL A 191 -15.25 -9.34 -15.33
CA VAL A 191 -14.09 -10.23 -15.48
C VAL A 191 -14.12 -10.93 -16.85
N SER A 192 -15.29 -11.39 -17.30
CA SER A 192 -15.43 -11.98 -18.61
C SER A 192 -15.09 -10.98 -19.74
N ASN A 193 -15.44 -9.72 -19.59
CA ASN A 193 -15.12 -8.65 -20.54
C ASN A 193 -13.64 -8.21 -20.45
N ALA A 194 -13.04 -8.13 -19.26
CA ALA A 194 -11.63 -7.83 -19.10
C ALA A 194 -10.74 -8.96 -19.65
N ALA A 195 -11.14 -10.22 -19.44
CA ALA A 195 -10.46 -11.38 -20.02
C ALA A 195 -10.60 -11.47 -21.56
N ALA A 196 -11.64 -10.85 -22.13
CA ALA A 196 -11.90 -10.84 -23.57
C ALA A 196 -11.18 -9.70 -24.33
N LYS A 197 -10.58 -8.73 -23.63
CA LYS A 197 -9.85 -7.62 -24.23
C LYS A 197 -8.35 -7.74 -23.98
N PRO A 198 -7.58 -8.39 -24.88
CA PRO A 198 -6.12 -8.50 -24.74
C PRO A 198 -5.38 -7.16 -24.92
N GLU A 199 -6.07 -6.07 -25.24
CA GLU A 199 -5.50 -4.77 -25.62
C GLU A 199 -5.37 -3.79 -24.45
N ILE A 200 -5.66 -4.19 -23.21
CA ILE A 200 -5.59 -3.31 -22.03
C ILE A 200 -4.26 -3.43 -21.27
N TRP A 201 -3.26 -4.13 -21.86
CA TRP A 201 -1.94 -4.34 -21.26
C TRP A 201 -0.81 -3.78 -22.13
#